data_b6f872656343250740a28322f1e93394
#
_entry.id   b6f872656343250740a28322f1e93394
#
_cell.length_a   1.000
_cell.length_b   1.000
_cell.length_c   1.000
_cell.angle_alpha   90.00
_cell.angle_beta   90.00
_cell.angle_gamma   90.00
#
_symmetry.space_group_name_H-M   'P 1'
#
loop_
_entity.id
_entity.type
_entity.pdbx_description
1 polymer ?
#
loop_
_entity_poly.entity_id
_entity_poly.type
_entity_poly.pdbx_seq_one_letter_code
_entity_poly.pdbx_strand_id
1 'polypeptide(L)'
;MPVAKIHVTEGQYDEPRLQRLSAAVQDALRGTLNVPADDFFQIIHVLPRNRFLHTPSFLGLKYSDELVLLELTFISGRSKETRLALLRELNERVVAAAGLSPDDLLIMLYEIPGENVSFGQGVAQRAFISGGT
;
A
#
# COMPACT_ATOMS: atom_id res chain seq x y z
N MET A 1 4.11 11.18 -4.81
CA MET A 1 3.18 10.57 -3.91
C MET A 1 2.30 9.61 -4.67
N PRO A 2 2.30 8.36 -4.33
CA PRO A 2 1.79 7.89 -3.03
C PRO A 2 2.85 7.56 -1.98
N VAL A 3 2.40 7.43 -0.73
CA VAL A 3 3.19 6.88 0.36
C VAL A 3 2.54 5.57 0.80
N ALA A 4 3.31 4.50 0.82
CA ALA A 4 2.84 3.19 1.25
C ALA A 4 3.38 2.86 2.64
N LYS A 5 2.51 2.36 3.51
CA LYS A 5 2.88 1.78 4.80
C LYS A 5 2.52 0.32 4.79
N ILE A 6 3.50 -0.53 5.01
CA ILE A 6 3.36 -1.98 4.97
C ILE A 6 3.62 -2.51 6.37
N HIS A 7 2.61 -3.12 6.97
CA HIS A 7 2.71 -3.67 8.33
C HIS A 7 2.65 -5.19 8.28
N VAL A 8 3.65 -5.83 8.85
CA VAL A 8 3.74 -7.30 8.92
C VAL A 8 4.15 -7.71 10.34
N THR A 9 3.86 -8.97 10.67
CA THR A 9 4.30 -9.58 11.94
C THR A 9 5.70 -10.13 11.76
N GLU A 10 6.56 -9.93 12.76
CA GLU A 10 7.93 -10.44 12.74
C GLU A 10 7.95 -11.96 12.54
N GLY A 11 8.97 -12.46 11.85
CA GLY A 11 9.19 -13.88 11.62
C GLY A 11 8.34 -14.46 10.49
N GLN A 12 7.39 -13.71 9.91
CA GLN A 12 6.51 -14.21 8.86
C GLN A 12 7.04 -13.98 7.45
N TYR A 13 7.83 -12.93 7.28
CA TYR A 13 8.39 -12.54 5.98
C TYR A 13 9.90 -12.36 6.14
N ASP A 14 10.69 -13.16 5.41
CA ASP A 14 12.13 -12.94 5.34
C ASP A 14 12.44 -11.71 4.46
N GLU A 15 13.68 -11.26 4.48
CA GLU A 15 14.07 -10.03 3.77
C GLU A 15 13.83 -10.13 2.25
N PRO A 16 14.19 -11.22 1.56
CA PRO A 16 13.88 -11.32 0.12
C PRO A 16 12.39 -11.26 -0.18
N ARG A 17 11.57 -11.87 0.68
CA ARG A 17 10.10 -11.86 0.52
C ARG A 17 9.53 -10.46 0.73
N LEU A 18 10.04 -9.71 1.73
CA LEU A 18 9.66 -8.30 1.95
C LEU A 18 10.04 -7.43 0.76
N GLN A 19 11.21 -7.66 0.16
CA GLN A 19 11.63 -6.91 -1.01
C GLN A 19 10.74 -7.18 -2.22
N ARG A 20 10.32 -8.42 -2.43
CA ARG A 20 9.37 -8.76 -3.50
C ARG A 20 8.01 -8.12 -3.26
N LEU A 21 7.54 -8.11 -2.02
CA LEU A 21 6.29 -7.45 -1.65
C LEU A 21 6.38 -5.94 -1.93
N SER A 22 7.45 -5.31 -1.49
CA SER A 22 7.69 -3.89 -1.71
C SER A 22 7.71 -3.53 -3.20
N ALA A 23 8.42 -4.32 -4.00
CA ALA A 23 8.49 -4.10 -5.45
C ALA A 23 7.11 -4.27 -6.11
N ALA A 24 6.34 -5.27 -5.70
CA ALA A 24 5.00 -5.51 -6.23
C ALA A 24 4.05 -4.35 -5.93
N VAL A 25 4.13 -3.77 -4.74
CA VAL A 25 3.33 -2.58 -4.38
C VAL A 25 3.67 -1.42 -5.31
N GLN A 26 4.96 -1.14 -5.52
CA GLN A 26 5.38 -0.05 -6.40
C GLN A 26 4.96 -0.30 -7.86
N ASP A 27 5.08 -1.53 -8.33
CA ASP A 27 4.67 -1.89 -9.69
C ASP A 27 3.16 -1.69 -9.90
N ALA A 28 2.35 -2.03 -8.90
CA ALA A 28 0.91 -1.80 -8.96
C ALA A 28 0.58 -0.30 -9.03
N LEU A 29 1.26 0.51 -8.23
CA LEU A 29 1.08 1.96 -8.23
C LEU A 29 1.47 2.58 -9.58
N ARG A 30 2.60 2.16 -10.12
CA ARG A 30 3.05 2.62 -11.43
C ARG A 30 2.08 2.24 -12.54
N GLY A 31 1.62 1.00 -12.53
CA GLY A 31 0.72 0.49 -13.56
C GLY A 31 -0.69 1.06 -13.51
N THR A 32 -1.20 1.34 -12.31
CA THR A 32 -2.59 1.79 -12.12
C THR A 32 -2.72 3.30 -12.00
N LEU A 33 -1.78 3.94 -11.30
CA LEU A 33 -1.84 5.40 -11.03
C LEU A 33 -0.88 6.21 -11.89
N ASN A 34 -0.13 5.58 -12.78
CA ASN A 34 0.89 6.22 -13.64
C ASN A 34 1.95 6.96 -12.82
N VAL A 35 2.34 6.38 -11.70
CA VAL A 35 3.37 6.95 -10.83
C VAL A 35 4.74 6.77 -11.49
N PRO A 36 5.59 7.83 -11.56
CA PRO A 36 6.94 7.67 -12.08
C PRO A 36 7.80 6.77 -11.19
N ALA A 37 8.86 6.19 -11.77
CA ALA A 37 9.73 5.27 -11.04
C ALA A 37 10.45 5.94 -9.85
N ASP A 38 10.73 7.24 -9.95
CA ASP A 38 11.42 8.01 -8.91
C ASP A 38 10.47 8.58 -7.85
N ASP A 39 9.17 8.33 -7.97
CA ASP A 39 8.17 8.68 -6.95
C ASP A 39 7.95 7.45 -6.08
N PHE A 40 8.87 7.25 -5.12
CA PHE A 40 8.90 6.04 -4.30
C PHE A 40 9.05 6.40 -2.84
N PHE A 41 7.99 6.12 -2.06
CA PHE A 41 7.97 6.32 -0.61
C PHE A 41 7.30 5.13 0.04
N GLN A 42 8.05 4.34 0.80
CA GLN A 42 7.52 3.19 1.53
C GLN A 42 8.10 3.12 2.94
N ILE A 43 7.23 2.75 3.87
CA ILE A 43 7.62 2.43 5.24
C ILE A 43 7.20 0.99 5.48
N ILE A 44 8.13 0.15 5.92
CA ILE A 44 7.84 -1.24 6.29
C ILE A 44 7.98 -1.36 7.79
N HIS A 45 6.86 -1.68 8.45
CA HIS A 45 6.82 -1.94 9.89
C HIS A 45 6.80 -3.44 10.13
N VAL A 46 7.87 -3.96 10.69
CA VAL A 46 7.95 -5.35 11.16
C VAL A 46 7.67 -5.33 12.65
N LEU A 47 6.47 -5.75 13.02
CA LEU A 47 5.95 -5.60 14.37
C LEU A 47 6.07 -6.89 15.16
N PRO A 48 6.41 -6.82 16.46
CA PRO A 48 6.29 -7.98 17.33
C PRO A 48 4.87 -8.54 17.28
N ARG A 49 4.73 -9.85 17.43
CA ARG A 49 3.42 -10.53 17.38
C ARG A 49 2.40 -9.91 18.33
N ASN A 50 2.82 -9.46 19.48
CA ASN A 50 1.93 -8.85 20.48
C ASN A 50 1.63 -7.37 20.22
N ARG A 51 2.06 -6.84 19.06
CA ARG A 51 1.80 -5.44 18.66
C ARG A 51 1.04 -5.32 17.35
N PHE A 52 0.79 -6.44 16.65
CA PHE A 52 -0.09 -6.48 15.49
C PHE A 52 -1.21 -7.48 15.81
N LEU A 53 -2.30 -6.93 16.31
CA LEU A 53 -3.44 -7.73 16.79
C LEU A 53 -4.57 -7.67 15.79
N HIS A 54 -5.15 -8.82 15.47
CA HIS A 54 -6.28 -8.89 14.55
C HIS A 54 -7.15 -10.11 14.85
N THR A 55 -8.40 -10.05 14.38
CA THR A 55 -9.33 -11.18 14.42
C THR A 55 -8.83 -12.32 13.52
N PRO A 56 -9.17 -13.58 13.81
CA PRO A 56 -8.81 -14.69 12.92
C PRO A 56 -9.65 -14.77 11.66
N SER A 57 -10.81 -14.11 11.61
CA SER A 57 -11.67 -14.10 10.42
C SER A 57 -12.58 -12.88 10.41
N PHE A 58 -12.93 -12.43 9.21
CA PHE A 58 -13.86 -11.32 9.03
C PHE A 58 -14.42 -11.37 7.60
N LEU A 59 -15.70 -11.16 7.44
CA LEU A 59 -16.40 -11.15 6.14
C LEU A 59 -16.13 -12.41 5.31
N GLY A 60 -16.00 -13.57 5.96
CA GLY A 60 -15.71 -14.83 5.27
C GLY A 60 -14.25 -15.04 4.91
N LEU A 61 -13.39 -14.07 5.19
CA LEU A 61 -11.94 -14.16 4.97
C LEU A 61 -11.26 -14.78 6.19
N LYS A 62 -10.21 -15.54 5.97
CA LYS A 62 -9.40 -16.17 7.03
C LYS A 62 -8.05 -15.51 7.12
N TYR A 63 -7.77 -14.86 8.23
CA TYR A 63 -6.50 -14.22 8.49
C TYR A 63 -5.54 -15.15 9.22
N SER A 64 -4.29 -15.17 8.77
CA SER A 64 -3.21 -15.87 9.44
C SER A 64 -2.21 -14.88 10.03
N ASP A 65 -1.11 -15.41 10.59
CA ASP A 65 -0.01 -14.56 11.06
C ASP A 65 0.72 -13.85 9.92
N GLU A 66 0.46 -14.25 8.68
CA GLU A 66 1.03 -13.62 7.49
C GLU A 66 0.22 -12.41 7.00
N LEU A 67 -0.81 -12.00 7.74
CA LEU A 67 -1.60 -10.82 7.35
C LEU A 67 -0.71 -9.61 7.13
N VAL A 68 -0.91 -8.97 5.98
CA VAL A 68 -0.29 -7.69 5.63
C VAL A 68 -1.38 -6.63 5.72
N LEU A 69 -1.12 -5.58 6.48
CA LEU A 69 -1.95 -4.36 6.43
C LEU A 69 -1.20 -3.35 5.58
N LEU A 70 -1.76 -3.04 4.43
CA LEU A 70 -1.20 -2.09 3.48
C LEU A 70 -2.03 -0.81 3.48
N GLU A 71 -1.41 0.30 3.83
CA GLU A 71 -2.03 1.62 3.81
C GLU A 71 -1.36 2.47 2.74
N LEU A 72 -2.18 3.04 1.85
CA LEU A 72 -1.69 3.90 0.78
C LEU A 72 -2.35 5.27 0.89
N THR A 73 -1.51 6.31 0.92
CA THR A 73 -1.98 7.70 0.89
C THR A 73 -1.56 8.34 -0.42
N PHE A 74 -2.50 8.94 -1.14
CA PHE A 74 -2.21 9.62 -2.39
C PHE A 74 -3.12 10.83 -2.58
N ILE A 75 -2.76 11.66 -3.55
CA ILE A 75 -3.51 12.89 -3.84
C ILE A 75 -4.86 12.52 -4.44
N SER A 76 -5.93 13.15 -3.94
CA SER A 76 -7.30 12.92 -4.37
C SER A 76 -7.53 13.32 -5.83
N GLY A 77 -8.60 12.76 -6.42
CA GLY A 77 -9.06 13.10 -7.76
C GLY A 77 -9.17 11.93 -8.73
N ARG A 78 -8.68 10.75 -8.35
CA ARG A 78 -8.84 9.56 -9.19
C ARG A 78 -10.25 8.99 -9.03
N SER A 79 -10.77 8.41 -10.11
CA SER A 79 -12.13 7.87 -10.13
C SER A 79 -12.25 6.65 -9.20
N LYS A 80 -13.50 6.32 -8.84
CA LYS A 80 -13.80 5.08 -8.12
C LYS A 80 -13.28 3.85 -8.88
N GLU A 81 -13.46 3.83 -10.20
CA GLU A 81 -13.00 2.73 -11.06
C GLU A 81 -11.49 2.54 -10.96
N THR A 82 -10.73 3.62 -10.97
CA THR A 82 -9.28 3.58 -10.83
C THR A 82 -8.88 3.05 -9.44
N ARG A 83 -9.55 3.50 -8.38
CA ARG A 83 -9.26 3.02 -7.03
C ARG A 83 -9.58 1.54 -6.87
N LEU A 84 -10.70 1.07 -7.42
CA LEU A 84 -11.05 -0.36 -7.41
C LEU A 84 -10.05 -1.18 -8.22
N ALA A 85 -9.61 -0.65 -9.36
CA ALA A 85 -8.56 -1.30 -10.17
C ALA A 85 -7.25 -1.41 -9.40
N LEU A 86 -6.90 -0.39 -8.63
CA LEU A 86 -5.69 -0.41 -7.79
C LEU A 86 -5.76 -1.54 -6.75
N LEU A 87 -6.90 -1.71 -6.08
CA LEU A 87 -7.09 -2.78 -5.10
C LEU A 87 -6.88 -4.15 -5.76
N ARG A 88 -7.46 -4.37 -6.93
CA ARG A 88 -7.30 -5.63 -7.67
C ARG A 88 -5.84 -5.86 -8.08
N GLU A 89 -5.20 -4.84 -8.61
CA GLU A 89 -3.82 -4.93 -9.11
C GLU A 89 -2.84 -5.20 -7.96
N LEU A 90 -3.04 -4.52 -6.83
CA LEU A 90 -2.24 -4.77 -5.63
C LEU A 90 -2.39 -6.23 -5.17
N ASN A 91 -3.63 -6.73 -5.11
CA ASN A 91 -3.85 -8.11 -4.71
C ASN A 91 -3.15 -9.09 -5.65
N GLU A 92 -3.35 -8.95 -6.95
CA GLU A 92 -2.77 -9.86 -7.94
C GLU A 92 -1.24 -9.87 -7.86
N ARG A 93 -0.62 -8.69 -7.85
CA ARG A 93 0.84 -8.57 -7.88
C ARG A 93 1.49 -8.97 -6.56
N VAL A 94 0.93 -8.55 -5.43
CA VAL A 94 1.51 -8.86 -4.12
C VAL A 94 1.37 -10.33 -3.80
N VAL A 95 0.20 -10.92 -4.05
CA VAL A 95 -0.02 -12.35 -3.82
C VAL A 95 0.93 -13.18 -4.68
N ALA A 96 1.08 -12.84 -5.96
CA ALA A 96 1.98 -13.57 -6.86
C ALA A 96 3.45 -13.42 -6.46
N ALA A 97 3.87 -12.21 -6.10
CA ALA A 97 5.28 -11.92 -5.82
C ALA A 97 5.73 -12.42 -4.45
N ALA A 98 4.92 -12.25 -3.43
CA ALA A 98 5.27 -12.58 -2.04
C ALA A 98 4.71 -13.93 -1.57
N GLY A 99 3.79 -14.53 -2.32
CA GLY A 99 3.30 -15.87 -2.04
C GLY A 99 2.43 -15.99 -0.80
N LEU A 100 1.60 -14.98 -0.51
CA LEU A 100 0.66 -15.04 0.61
C LEU A 100 -0.73 -15.40 0.12
N SER A 101 -1.60 -15.81 1.04
CA SER A 101 -3.02 -15.99 0.73
C SER A 101 -3.64 -14.65 0.35
N PRO A 102 -4.53 -14.58 -0.64
CA PRO A 102 -5.26 -13.35 -0.94
C PRO A 102 -6.12 -12.86 0.23
N ASP A 103 -6.48 -13.74 1.17
CA ASP A 103 -7.18 -13.34 2.39
C ASP A 103 -6.27 -12.53 3.32
N ASP A 104 -4.95 -12.67 3.21
CA ASP A 104 -3.98 -12.05 4.10
C ASP A 104 -3.45 -10.70 3.60
N LEU A 105 -4.21 -10.02 2.76
CA LEU A 105 -3.84 -8.69 2.28
C LEU A 105 -5.00 -7.72 2.50
N LEU A 106 -4.91 -6.94 3.57
CA LEU A 106 -5.88 -5.89 3.90
C LEU A 106 -5.34 -4.57 3.39
N ILE A 107 -6.08 -3.91 2.51
CA ILE A 107 -5.64 -2.68 1.85
C ILE A 107 -6.59 -1.55 2.21
N MET A 108 -6.03 -0.40 2.61
CA MET A 108 -6.79 0.82 2.81
C MET A 108 -6.19 1.94 1.97
N LEU A 109 -7.05 2.69 1.28
CA LEU A 109 -6.65 3.82 0.46
C LEU A 109 -7.09 5.11 1.15
N TYR A 110 -6.14 6.03 1.35
CA TYR A 110 -6.40 7.34 1.92
C TYR A 110 -6.14 8.40 0.86
N GLU A 111 -7.10 9.27 0.66
CA GLU A 111 -6.95 10.39 -0.27
C GLU A 111 -6.76 11.69 0.49
N ILE A 112 -5.81 12.53 0.07
CA ILE A 112 -5.63 13.86 0.63
C ILE A 112 -5.58 14.89 -0.50
N PRO A 113 -6.10 16.11 -0.26
CA PRO A 113 -5.96 17.19 -1.26
C PRO A 113 -4.51 17.57 -1.45
N GLY A 114 -4.16 18.01 -2.67
CA GLY A 114 -2.78 18.42 -2.98
C GLY A 114 -2.24 19.52 -2.08
N GLU A 115 -3.11 20.43 -1.62
CA GLU A 115 -2.71 21.50 -0.71
C GLU A 115 -2.39 21.03 0.71
N ASN A 116 -2.65 19.76 1.03
CA ASN A 116 -2.41 19.21 2.36
C ASN A 116 -1.08 18.46 2.47
N VAL A 117 -0.27 18.45 1.42
CA VAL A 117 1.02 17.75 1.45
C VAL A 117 2.14 18.66 0.97
N SER A 118 3.23 18.66 1.71
CA SER A 118 4.49 19.26 1.31
C SER A 118 5.55 18.16 1.23
N PHE A 119 6.20 18.07 0.09
CA PHE A 119 7.32 17.14 -0.12
C PHE A 119 8.63 17.67 0.45
N GLY A 120 8.59 18.82 1.06
CA GLY A 120 9.73 19.48 1.66
C GLY A 120 9.62 20.99 1.55
N GLN A 121 10.42 21.71 2.34
CA GLN A 121 10.48 23.17 2.39
C GLN A 121 9.17 23.85 2.82
N GLY A 122 8.18 23.10 3.30
CA GLY A 122 6.90 23.63 3.75
C GLY A 122 6.03 24.18 2.63
N VAL A 123 6.31 23.82 1.38
CA VAL A 123 5.55 24.27 0.20
C VAL A 123 4.70 23.12 -0.31
N ALA A 124 3.45 23.37 -0.62
CA ALA A 124 2.55 22.39 -1.23
C ALA A 124 2.75 22.38 -2.74
N GLN A 125 3.67 21.55 -3.22
CA GLN A 125 4.06 21.53 -4.63
C GLN A 125 2.94 21.09 -5.57
N ARG A 126 1.93 20.39 -5.04
CA ARG A 126 0.79 19.87 -5.80
C ARG A 126 -0.52 20.58 -5.49
N ALA A 127 -0.46 21.80 -4.93
CA ALA A 127 -1.66 22.52 -4.45
C ALA A 127 -2.73 22.73 -5.53
N PHE A 128 -2.33 22.84 -6.81
CA PHE A 128 -3.25 23.13 -7.91
C PHE A 128 -3.50 21.92 -8.81
N ILE A 129 -3.05 20.72 -8.40
CA ILE A 129 -3.21 19.51 -9.18
C ILE A 129 -4.29 18.64 -8.56
N SER A 130 -5.26 18.23 -9.38
CA SER A 130 -6.37 17.36 -9.00
C SER A 130 -6.07 15.96 -9.56
N GLY A 131 -5.86 14.96 -8.65
CA GLY A 131 -5.66 13.58 -9.04
C GLY A 131 -4.35 13.26 -9.75
N GLY A 132 -3.41 14.19 -9.78
CA GLY A 132 -2.11 13.98 -10.37
C GLY A 132 -1.06 13.49 -9.40
N THR A 133 0.05 13.03 -9.90
CA THR A 133 1.24 12.72 -9.13
C THR A 133 2.36 13.67 -9.50
#